data_ca247f4ee20b2a9f8a365d81ca6e2e55
#
_entry.id   ca247f4ee20b2a9f8a365d81ca6e2e55
#
_cell.length_a   1.000
_cell.length_b   1.000
_cell.length_c   1.000
_cell.angle_alpha   90.00
_cell.angle_beta   90.00
_cell.angle_gamma   90.00
#
_symmetry.space_group_name_H-M   'P 1'
#
loop_
_entity.id
_entity.type
_entity.pdbx_description
1 polymer ?
#
loop_
_entity_poly.entity_id
_entity_poly.type
_entity_poly.pdbx_seq_one_letter_code
_entity_poly.pdbx_strand_id
1 'polypeptide(L)' 'MNAKRDTIIRTIVLVLALVNQALTIAG' A
#
# COMPACT_ATOMS: atom_id res chain seq x y z
N MET A 1 -3.51 13.25 -16.82
CA MET A 1 -3.33 12.76 -15.43
C MET A 1 -4.66 12.35 -14.85
N ASN A 2 -4.73 11.19 -14.25
CA ASN A 2 -5.96 10.68 -13.67
C ASN A 2 -5.81 10.65 -12.14
N ALA A 3 -6.44 11.60 -11.46
CA ALA A 3 -6.35 11.73 -10.00
C ALA A 3 -6.89 10.49 -9.28
N LYS A 4 -7.94 9.88 -9.81
CA LYS A 4 -8.50 8.65 -9.23
C LYS A 4 -7.51 7.50 -9.30
N ARG A 5 -6.87 7.36 -10.45
CA ARG A 5 -5.89 6.30 -10.66
C ARG A 5 -4.69 6.48 -9.74
N ASP A 6 -4.23 7.71 -9.60
CA ASP A 6 -3.11 8.03 -8.71
C ASP A 6 -3.44 7.69 -7.25
N THR A 7 -4.65 8.02 -6.80
CA THR A 7 -5.11 7.70 -5.46
C THR A 7 -5.15 6.19 -5.23
N ILE A 8 -5.63 5.43 -6.20
CA ILE A 8 -5.71 3.97 -6.11
C ILE A 8 -4.31 3.36 -5.97
N ILE A 9 -3.37 3.82 -6.80
CA ILE A 9 -1.99 3.33 -6.77
C ILE A 9 -1.37 3.60 -5.40
N ARG A 10 -1.55 4.79 -4.85
CA ARG A 10 -1.02 5.15 -3.55
C ARG A 10 -1.63 4.31 -2.43
N THR A 11 -2.94 4.07 -2.50
CA THR A 11 -3.63 3.23 -1.52
C THR A 11 -3.09 1.81 -1.55
N ILE A 12 -2.88 1.25 -2.73
CA ILE A 12 -2.32 -0.09 -2.89
C ILE A 12 -0.91 -0.15 -2.29
N VAL A 13 -0.08 0.83 -2.57
CA VAL A 13 1.29 0.90 -2.04
C VAL A 13 1.27 0.96 -0.51
N LEU A 14 0.37 1.76 0.06
CA LEU A 14 0.22 1.87 1.51
C LEU A 14 -0.21 0.54 2.13
N VAL A 15 -1.17 -0.13 1.53
CA VAL A 15 -1.63 -1.44 2.01
C VAL A 15 -0.51 -2.47 1.95
N LEU A 16 0.23 -2.51 0.85
CA LEU A 16 1.37 -3.41 0.71
C LEU A 16 2.45 -3.13 1.74
N ALA A 17 2.72 -1.86 2.03
CA ALA A 17 3.69 -1.48 3.05
C ALA A 17 3.24 -1.96 4.45
N LEU A 18 1.96 -1.82 4.76
CA LEU A 18 1.39 -2.30 6.03
C LEU A 18 1.52 -3.82 6.14
N VAL A 19 1.17 -4.54 5.09
CA VAL A 19 1.30 -6.01 5.06
C VAL A 19 2.74 -6.42 5.26
N ASN A 20 3.67 -5.73 4.60
CA ASN A 20 5.10 -6.03 4.73
C ASN A 20 5.58 -5.85 6.16
N GLN A 21 5.18 -4.77 6.81
CA GLN A 21 5.52 -4.52 8.22
C GLN A 21 4.91 -5.58 9.14
N ALA A 22 3.65 -5.93 8.92
CA ALA A 22 2.97 -6.95 9.71
C ALA A 22 3.67 -8.30 9.61
N LEU A 23 4.09 -8.69 8.41
CA LEU A 23 4.84 -9.92 8.19
C LEU A 23 6.19 -9.89 8.91
N THR A 24 6.87 -8.76 8.92
CA THR A 24 8.14 -8.61 9.61
C THR A 24 7.99 -8.76 11.12
N ILE A 25 6.91 -8.22 11.68
CA ILE A 25 6.64 -8.32 13.13
C ILE A 25 6.17 -9.72 13.50
N ALA A 26 5.29 -10.31 12.70
CA ALA A 26 4.71 -11.63 12.98
C ALA A 26 5.64 -12.78 12.60
N GLY A 27 6.45 -12.56 11.59
CA GLY A 27 7.37 -13.58 11.10
C GLY A 27 8.66 -13.63 11.85
#